data_9221254d4d85a25a608dce2d1bb57652
#
_entry.id   9221254d4d85a25a608dce2d1bb57652
#
_cell.length_a   1.000
_cell.length_b   1.000
_cell.length_c   1.000
_cell.angle_alpha   90.00
_cell.angle_beta   90.00
_cell.angle_gamma   90.00
#
_symmetry.space_group_name_H-M   'P 1'
#
loop_
_entity.id
_entity.type
_entity.pdbx_description
1 polymer ?
#
loop_
_entity_poly.entity_id
_entity_poly.type
_entity_poly.pdbx_seq_one_letter_code
_entity_poly.pdbx_strand_id
1 'polypeptide(L)'
;MKRTICSLLLTVFALTLLSGCCCFKGKKQEFPHAVVTKISKPIVIDGILDDEAWNMTPEYELGQIVNRCKDVPREDAAMLAAADKYETGYVRYAYDDKYLYVGIKFMDSEIYSECTENQKMLITFGETAEVFIKPKNAYHYWELYVGPYGNQSTFFYPCNGYLGIPSCWATNMEGMKTAAHVYGTINNRTDIDDCWTAEMAIPLEFFAKEGIPFEPGQEWSIMTARYNPSATRPYRQYSSYPKMPVLSYHLIECYGPVDFK
;
A
#
# COMPACT_ATOMS: atom_id res chain seq x y z
N MET A 1 -2.50 81.22 13.76
CA MET A 1 -2.68 80.09 12.87
C MET A 1 -1.41 79.20 12.91
N LYS A 2 -1.42 78.18 13.71
CA LYS A 2 -0.28 77.22 13.85
C LYS A 2 -0.78 75.86 13.30
N ARG A 3 -0.18 75.38 12.23
CA ARG A 3 -0.41 74.03 11.69
C ARG A 3 0.43 73.05 12.45
N THR A 4 -0.21 72.13 13.13
CA THR A 4 0.42 70.99 13.80
C THR A 4 0.53 69.86 12.78
N ILE A 5 1.76 69.44 12.46
CA ILE A 5 2.06 68.28 11.62
C ILE A 5 2.07 67.08 12.54
N CYS A 6 1.14 66.19 12.32
CA CYS A 6 1.09 64.90 13.03
C CYS A 6 1.94 63.88 12.27
N SER A 7 3.09 63.49 12.81
CA SER A 7 3.95 62.46 12.27
C SER A 7 3.36 61.09 12.62
N LEU A 8 2.87 60.38 11.64
CA LEU A 8 2.44 58.99 11.77
C LEU A 8 3.67 58.08 11.66
N LEU A 9 4.11 57.53 12.77
CA LEU A 9 5.10 56.45 12.82
C LEU A 9 4.41 55.16 12.32
N LEU A 10 4.74 54.74 11.12
CA LEU A 10 4.41 53.39 10.62
C LEU A 10 5.40 52.39 11.25
N THR A 11 4.97 51.70 12.29
CA THR A 11 5.66 50.54 12.80
C THR A 11 5.34 49.36 11.88
N VAL A 12 6.27 49.00 11.00
CA VAL A 12 6.23 47.78 10.21
C VAL A 12 6.46 46.60 11.13
N PHE A 13 5.38 45.91 11.48
CA PHE A 13 5.44 44.65 12.19
C PHE A 13 5.81 43.57 11.17
N ALA A 14 7.10 43.23 11.07
CA ALA A 14 7.55 42.10 10.30
C ALA A 14 7.10 40.82 11.02
N LEU A 15 5.94 40.27 10.60
CA LEU A 15 5.55 38.89 10.93
C LEU A 15 6.56 37.95 10.23
N THR A 16 7.57 37.54 10.95
CA THR A 16 8.35 36.34 10.57
C THR A 16 7.45 35.13 10.74
N LEU A 17 6.85 34.71 9.67
CA LEU A 17 6.26 33.38 9.55
C LEU A 17 7.41 32.37 9.68
N LEU A 18 7.68 31.95 10.92
CA LEU A 18 8.39 30.71 11.18
C LEU A 18 7.50 29.57 10.71
N SER A 19 7.53 29.30 9.41
CA SER A 19 7.15 28.01 8.89
C SER A 19 8.10 27.00 9.55
N GLY A 20 7.61 26.40 10.63
CA GLY A 20 8.24 25.26 11.27
C GLY A 20 8.22 24.08 10.31
N CYS A 21 9.10 24.14 9.31
CA CYS A 21 9.52 22.96 8.62
C CYS A 21 10.22 22.12 9.68
N CYS A 22 9.53 21.12 10.23
CA CYS A 22 10.17 20.06 10.99
C CYS A 22 11.10 19.31 10.03
N CYS A 23 12.23 19.96 9.71
CA CYS A 23 13.37 19.27 9.15
C CYS A 23 13.84 18.30 10.22
N PHE A 24 13.35 17.07 10.17
CA PHE A 24 14.03 15.96 10.78
C PHE A 24 15.45 15.92 10.20
N LYS A 25 16.42 16.56 10.84
CA LYS A 25 17.84 16.30 10.67
C LYS A 25 18.18 14.98 11.36
N GLY A 26 17.42 13.91 11.04
CA GLY A 26 17.76 12.55 11.32
C GLY A 26 18.40 11.94 10.07
N LYS A 27 19.25 10.94 10.22
CA LYS A 27 19.69 10.10 9.11
C LYS A 27 18.45 9.78 8.25
N LYS A 28 18.54 9.97 6.93
CA LYS A 28 17.48 9.59 6.00
C LYS A 28 17.16 8.13 6.30
N GLN A 29 15.94 7.84 6.72
CA GLN A 29 15.55 6.47 7.02
C GLN A 29 15.60 5.71 5.70
N GLU A 30 16.47 4.72 5.61
CA GLU A 30 16.51 3.83 4.46
C GLU A 30 15.46 2.74 4.68
N PHE A 31 14.60 2.57 3.71
CA PHE A 31 13.62 1.50 3.69
C PHE A 31 14.20 0.28 2.96
N PRO A 32 13.84 -0.94 3.37
CA PRO A 32 14.32 -2.15 2.71
C PRO A 32 13.86 -2.18 1.25
N HIS A 33 14.76 -2.62 0.38
CA HIS A 33 14.50 -2.75 -1.04
C HIS A 33 13.61 -3.96 -1.34
N ALA A 34 12.77 -3.83 -2.34
CA ALA A 34 12.00 -4.93 -2.92
C ALA A 34 12.71 -5.44 -4.18
N VAL A 35 13.27 -6.63 -4.12
CA VAL A 35 13.84 -7.31 -5.29
C VAL A 35 12.68 -7.81 -6.15
N VAL A 36 12.67 -7.41 -7.41
CA VAL A 36 11.74 -7.89 -8.44
C VAL A 36 12.53 -8.77 -9.40
N THR A 37 12.27 -10.08 -9.35
CA THR A 37 13.05 -11.09 -10.06
C THR A 37 12.53 -11.27 -11.49
N LYS A 38 13.44 -11.20 -12.50
CA LYS A 38 13.08 -11.50 -13.88
C LYS A 38 12.82 -12.99 -14.04
N ILE A 39 11.69 -13.31 -14.67
CA ILE A 39 11.28 -14.69 -14.97
C ILE A 39 11.16 -14.90 -16.48
N SER A 40 11.37 -16.15 -16.92
CA SER A 40 11.29 -16.51 -18.34
C SER A 40 9.97 -17.16 -18.74
N LYS A 41 9.24 -17.69 -17.76
CA LYS A 41 7.92 -18.31 -17.97
C LYS A 41 6.87 -17.44 -17.26
N PRO A 42 5.78 -17.06 -17.93
CA PRO A 42 4.69 -16.33 -17.28
C PRO A 42 4.10 -17.13 -16.11
N ILE A 43 3.68 -16.41 -15.07
CA ILE A 43 2.92 -16.97 -13.95
C ILE A 43 1.46 -17.15 -14.38
N VAL A 44 0.87 -18.26 -13.98
CA VAL A 44 -0.56 -18.54 -14.17
C VAL A 44 -1.33 -17.85 -13.05
N ILE A 45 -2.17 -16.88 -13.41
CA ILE A 45 -2.94 -16.13 -12.42
C ILE A 45 -4.19 -16.93 -12.04
N ASP A 46 -4.03 -17.81 -11.04
CA ASP A 46 -5.11 -18.64 -10.48
C ASP A 46 -5.25 -18.48 -8.96
N GLY A 47 -4.36 -17.70 -8.34
CA GLY A 47 -4.34 -17.43 -6.91
C GLY A 47 -3.55 -18.45 -6.10
N ILE A 48 -2.96 -19.46 -6.73
CA ILE A 48 -2.17 -20.52 -6.08
C ILE A 48 -0.68 -20.23 -6.32
N LEU A 49 0.09 -20.04 -5.26
CA LEU A 49 1.52 -19.70 -5.38
C LEU A 49 2.40 -20.94 -5.61
N ASP A 50 2.05 -21.79 -6.57
CA ASP A 50 2.76 -23.03 -6.86
C ASP A 50 3.64 -22.97 -8.12
N ASP A 51 3.59 -21.87 -8.88
CA ASP A 51 4.49 -21.65 -10.01
C ASP A 51 5.96 -21.70 -9.57
N GLU A 52 6.80 -22.39 -10.34
CA GLU A 52 8.25 -22.49 -10.10
C GLU A 52 8.91 -21.10 -9.92
N ALA A 53 8.38 -20.09 -10.60
CA ALA A 53 8.85 -18.73 -10.55
C ALA A 53 8.85 -18.17 -9.11
N TRP A 54 7.86 -18.49 -8.31
CA TRP A 54 7.77 -18.04 -6.93
C TRP A 54 8.87 -18.60 -6.03
N ASN A 55 9.39 -19.79 -6.34
CA ASN A 55 10.51 -20.39 -5.59
C ASN A 55 11.85 -19.67 -5.85
N MET A 56 11.94 -18.88 -6.93
CA MET A 56 13.14 -18.12 -7.28
C MET A 56 13.11 -16.68 -6.78
N THR A 57 11.99 -16.23 -6.24
CA THR A 57 11.80 -14.86 -5.73
C THR A 57 12.02 -14.78 -4.22
N PRO A 58 12.63 -13.70 -3.71
CA PRO A 58 12.65 -13.44 -2.28
C PRO A 58 11.22 -13.30 -1.73
N GLU A 59 10.99 -13.87 -0.56
CA GLU A 59 9.78 -13.68 0.21
C GLU A 59 10.00 -12.60 1.28
N TYR A 60 9.07 -11.68 1.38
CA TYR A 60 9.11 -10.59 2.35
C TYR A 60 7.92 -10.71 3.29
N GLU A 61 8.21 -10.75 4.59
CA GLU A 61 7.18 -10.70 5.62
C GLU A 61 6.67 -9.26 5.81
N LEU A 62 5.36 -9.11 5.89
CA LEU A 62 4.74 -7.83 6.20
C LEU A 62 4.87 -7.52 7.70
N GLY A 63 5.45 -6.38 8.04
CA GLY A 63 5.58 -5.96 9.43
C GLY A 63 4.28 -5.35 9.96
N GLN A 64 3.83 -5.83 11.13
CA GLN A 64 2.63 -5.28 11.79
C GLN A 64 2.82 -3.79 12.12
N ILE A 65 1.79 -2.98 11.84
CA ILE A 65 1.76 -1.55 12.13
C ILE A 65 0.91 -1.33 13.37
N VAL A 66 1.54 -0.94 14.47
CA VAL A 66 0.88 -0.70 15.76
C VAL A 66 0.84 0.77 16.13
N ASN A 67 1.62 1.61 15.46
CA ASN A 67 1.67 3.04 15.70
C ASN A 67 0.72 3.77 14.76
N ARG A 68 -0.15 4.62 15.30
CA ARG A 68 -1.02 5.49 14.51
C ARG A 68 -0.44 6.90 14.41
N CYS A 69 -0.81 7.61 13.36
CA CYS A 69 -0.56 9.05 13.28
C CYS A 69 -1.27 9.75 14.44
N LYS A 70 -0.63 10.76 15.04
CA LYS A 70 -1.13 11.44 16.25
C LYS A 70 -2.53 12.06 16.10
N ASP A 71 -2.95 12.31 14.85
CA ASP A 71 -4.19 13.00 14.53
C ASP A 71 -5.39 12.05 14.34
N VAL A 72 -5.18 10.73 14.50
CA VAL A 72 -6.26 9.73 14.43
C VAL A 72 -6.65 9.34 15.85
N PRO A 73 -7.95 9.38 16.22
CA PRO A 73 -8.41 8.98 17.55
C PRO A 73 -7.89 7.59 17.91
N ARG A 74 -7.40 7.46 19.14
CA ARG A 74 -6.87 6.22 19.69
C ARG A 74 -7.93 5.14 19.71
N GLU A 75 -7.82 4.19 18.82
CA GLU A 75 -8.32 2.83 19.10
C GLU A 75 -7.18 2.09 19.79
N ASP A 76 -7.36 1.91 21.00
CA ASP A 76 -6.44 1.91 22.10
C ASP A 76 -5.59 0.67 22.37
N ALA A 77 -5.23 0.54 23.63
CA ALA A 77 -4.65 -0.56 24.37
C ALA A 77 -5.03 -1.97 23.87
N ALA A 78 -6.23 -2.16 23.33
CA ALA A 78 -6.69 -3.42 22.72
C ALA A 78 -5.86 -3.82 21.49
N MET A 79 -5.45 -2.87 20.64
CA MET A 79 -4.56 -3.18 19.50
C MET A 79 -3.14 -3.56 19.95
N LEU A 80 -2.64 -2.90 21.00
CA LEU A 80 -1.34 -3.24 21.58
C LEU A 80 -1.38 -4.58 22.32
N ALA A 81 -2.48 -4.87 23.02
CA ALA A 81 -2.69 -6.15 23.69
C ALA A 81 -2.90 -7.32 22.72
N ALA A 82 -3.23 -7.03 21.47
CA ALA A 82 -3.41 -8.01 20.41
C ALA A 82 -2.17 -8.26 19.57
N ALA A 83 -1.05 -7.61 19.86
CA ALA A 83 0.22 -7.84 19.18
C ALA A 83 0.65 -9.32 19.21
N ASP A 84 0.28 -10.06 20.27
CA ASP A 84 0.56 -11.50 20.43
C ASP A 84 -0.26 -12.41 19.51
N LYS A 85 -1.25 -11.86 18.79
CA LYS A 85 -2.14 -12.59 17.86
C LYS A 85 -2.07 -12.03 16.45
N TYR A 86 -0.95 -11.47 16.09
CA TYR A 86 -0.74 -10.96 14.75
C TYR A 86 -0.72 -12.10 13.72
N GLU A 87 -1.58 -11.97 12.72
CA GLU A 87 -1.63 -12.88 11.58
C GLU A 87 -0.69 -12.39 10.50
N THR A 88 0.38 -13.14 10.26
CA THR A 88 1.46 -12.75 9.36
C THR A 88 1.02 -12.71 7.90
N GLY A 89 1.67 -11.89 7.12
CA GLY A 89 1.52 -11.84 5.68
C GLY A 89 2.85 -11.85 4.98
N TYR A 90 2.87 -12.35 3.75
CA TYR A 90 4.06 -12.47 2.92
C TYR A 90 3.78 -11.97 1.52
N VAL A 91 4.81 -11.39 0.88
CA VAL A 91 4.74 -10.92 -0.49
C VAL A 91 6.00 -11.30 -1.26
N ARG A 92 5.84 -11.57 -2.56
CA ARG A 92 6.90 -11.83 -3.52
C ARG A 92 6.66 -11.02 -4.79
N TYR A 93 7.75 -10.66 -5.48
CA TYR A 93 7.68 -9.86 -6.71
C TYR A 93 8.50 -10.50 -7.81
N ALA A 94 7.89 -10.63 -8.98
CA ALA A 94 8.56 -11.08 -10.19
C ALA A 94 8.16 -10.21 -11.38
N TYR A 95 8.88 -10.26 -12.49
CA TYR A 95 8.47 -9.62 -13.73
C TYR A 95 8.94 -10.41 -14.94
N ASP A 96 8.20 -10.28 -16.02
CA ASP A 96 8.60 -10.69 -17.36
C ASP A 96 8.57 -9.48 -18.31
N ASP A 97 8.53 -9.72 -19.60
CA ASP A 97 8.50 -8.65 -20.60
C ASP A 97 7.11 -7.99 -20.73
N LYS A 98 6.08 -8.49 -20.02
CA LYS A 98 4.69 -8.01 -20.13
C LYS A 98 4.09 -7.57 -18.81
N TYR A 99 4.43 -8.23 -17.71
CA TYR A 99 3.78 -8.04 -16.43
C TYR A 99 4.79 -7.91 -15.28
N LEU A 100 4.44 -7.05 -14.32
CA LEU A 100 4.90 -7.18 -12.95
C LEU A 100 3.93 -8.11 -12.24
N TYR A 101 4.46 -9.16 -11.60
CA TYR A 101 3.70 -10.12 -10.82
C TYR A 101 3.89 -9.87 -9.33
N VAL A 102 2.81 -9.96 -8.58
CA VAL A 102 2.83 -9.89 -7.12
C VAL A 102 2.13 -11.12 -6.57
N GLY A 103 2.87 -11.95 -5.84
CA GLY A 103 2.36 -13.12 -5.15
C GLY A 103 2.21 -12.81 -3.65
N ILE A 104 1.05 -13.08 -3.09
CA ILE A 104 0.66 -12.69 -1.74
C ILE A 104 0.13 -13.91 -0.99
N LYS A 105 0.58 -14.08 0.26
CA LYS A 105 0.03 -15.07 1.18
C LYS A 105 -0.26 -14.41 2.52
N PHE A 106 -1.50 -14.50 3.00
CA PHE A 106 -1.92 -13.97 4.28
C PHE A 106 -2.44 -15.08 5.18
N MET A 107 -1.76 -15.33 6.30
CA MET A 107 -2.26 -16.20 7.36
C MET A 107 -3.48 -15.53 7.98
N ASP A 108 -4.56 -16.26 8.11
CA ASP A 108 -5.83 -15.70 8.56
C ASP A 108 -6.71 -16.78 9.15
N SER A 109 -7.19 -16.56 10.35
CA SER A 109 -8.08 -17.48 11.06
C SER A 109 -9.57 -17.22 10.83
N GLU A 110 -9.92 -16.08 10.19
CA GLU A 110 -11.29 -15.67 9.91
C GLU A 110 -11.34 -14.83 8.63
N ILE A 111 -11.35 -15.49 7.46
CA ILE A 111 -11.36 -14.82 6.17
C ILE A 111 -12.73 -14.18 5.93
N TYR A 112 -12.72 -12.84 5.80
CA TYR A 112 -13.94 -12.06 5.73
C TYR A 112 -13.93 -11.11 4.52
N SER A 113 -14.96 -11.17 3.69
CA SER A 113 -15.22 -10.23 2.62
C SER A 113 -16.69 -10.22 2.20
N GLU A 114 -17.29 -9.05 2.05
CA GLU A 114 -18.68 -8.89 1.60
C GLU A 114 -18.79 -8.46 0.13
N CYS A 115 -17.67 -8.26 -0.57
CA CYS A 115 -17.67 -7.76 -1.94
C CYS A 115 -17.07 -8.76 -2.91
N THR A 116 -17.81 -9.07 -3.97
CA THR A 116 -17.34 -9.88 -5.10
C THR A 116 -17.13 -9.06 -6.39
N GLU A 117 -17.47 -7.78 -6.35
CA GLU A 117 -17.42 -6.90 -7.52
C GLU A 117 -16.05 -6.24 -7.67
N ASN A 118 -15.64 -6.03 -8.93
CA ASN A 118 -14.47 -5.22 -9.24
C ASN A 118 -14.74 -3.72 -9.07
N GLN A 119 -13.66 -2.94 -8.95
CA GLN A 119 -13.66 -1.48 -8.90
C GLN A 119 -14.51 -0.90 -7.75
N LYS A 120 -14.50 -1.59 -6.61
CA LYS A 120 -15.04 -1.10 -5.33
C LYS A 120 -13.91 -0.70 -4.39
N MET A 121 -14.21 0.08 -3.37
CA MET A 121 -13.29 0.36 -2.27
C MET A 121 -13.25 -0.87 -1.34
N LEU A 122 -12.49 -1.92 -1.71
CA LEU A 122 -12.53 -3.25 -1.09
C LEU A 122 -12.29 -3.21 0.42
N ILE A 123 -11.44 -2.30 0.90
CA ILE A 123 -11.16 -2.11 2.34
C ILE A 123 -12.40 -1.78 3.19
N THR A 124 -13.50 -1.36 2.56
CA THR A 124 -14.78 -1.09 3.25
C THR A 124 -15.65 -2.34 3.37
N PHE A 125 -15.30 -3.42 2.67
CA PHE A 125 -16.10 -4.64 2.58
C PHE A 125 -15.43 -5.86 3.21
N GLY A 126 -14.14 -5.78 3.53
CA GLY A 126 -13.46 -6.92 4.10
C GLY A 126 -11.94 -6.85 3.93
N GLU A 127 -11.33 -8.02 3.93
CA GLU A 127 -9.90 -8.15 3.73
C GLU A 127 -9.47 -7.70 2.35
N THR A 128 -8.31 -7.09 2.33
CA THR A 128 -7.75 -6.56 1.10
C THR A 128 -6.22 -6.59 1.16
N ALA A 129 -5.63 -7.09 0.08
CA ALA A 129 -4.23 -6.83 -0.23
C ALA A 129 -4.15 -5.57 -1.08
N GLU A 130 -3.25 -4.68 -0.73
CA GLU A 130 -3.04 -3.39 -1.36
C GLU A 130 -1.60 -3.30 -1.88
N VAL A 131 -1.42 -3.01 -3.16
CA VAL A 131 -0.11 -2.81 -3.76
C VAL A 131 0.00 -1.38 -4.25
N PHE A 132 0.96 -0.65 -3.72
CA PHE A 132 1.27 0.74 -4.07
C PHE A 132 2.51 0.78 -4.95
N ILE A 133 2.41 1.37 -6.12
CA ILE A 133 3.50 1.46 -7.09
C ILE A 133 3.71 2.91 -7.47
N LYS A 134 4.95 3.37 -7.38
CA LYS A 134 5.31 4.77 -7.56
C LYS A 134 6.62 4.92 -8.31
N PRO A 135 6.70 5.74 -9.38
CA PRO A 135 7.98 6.20 -9.89
C PRO A 135 8.70 7.01 -8.81
N LYS A 136 9.98 6.76 -8.57
CA LYS A 136 10.72 7.36 -7.45
C LYS A 136 10.65 8.88 -7.41
N ASN A 137 10.80 9.52 -8.56
CA ASN A 137 10.87 10.97 -8.70
C ASN A 137 9.52 11.64 -9.00
N ALA A 138 8.41 10.91 -8.86
CA ALA A 138 7.06 11.43 -9.04
C ALA A 138 6.32 11.55 -7.70
N TYR A 139 5.29 12.40 -7.68
CA TYR A 139 4.35 12.47 -6.55
C TYR A 139 3.13 11.59 -6.77
N HIS A 140 2.83 11.25 -8.02
CA HIS A 140 1.72 10.38 -8.37
C HIS A 140 2.10 8.90 -8.15
N TYR A 141 1.10 8.08 -7.89
CA TYR A 141 1.23 6.64 -7.68
C TYR A 141 -0.10 5.93 -7.95
N TRP A 142 -0.02 4.62 -8.05
CA TRP A 142 -1.18 3.74 -8.18
C TRP A 142 -1.34 2.90 -6.93
N GLU A 143 -2.58 2.66 -6.58
CA GLU A 143 -3.00 1.77 -5.51
C GLU A 143 -3.90 0.69 -6.12
N LEU A 144 -3.49 -0.56 -5.97
CA LEU A 144 -4.08 -1.72 -6.63
C LEU A 144 -4.52 -2.70 -5.57
N TYR A 145 -5.77 -3.14 -5.65
CA TYR A 145 -6.36 -4.06 -4.67
C TYR A 145 -6.62 -5.43 -5.26
N VAL A 146 -6.52 -6.45 -4.41
CA VAL A 146 -7.12 -7.75 -4.60
C VAL A 146 -7.76 -8.22 -3.29
N GLY A 147 -8.98 -8.73 -3.37
CA GLY A 147 -9.73 -9.32 -2.25
C GLY A 147 -9.72 -10.85 -2.31
N PRO A 148 -10.22 -11.53 -1.24
CA PRO A 148 -10.27 -13.01 -1.16
C PRO A 148 -11.09 -13.69 -2.25
N TYR A 149 -12.00 -12.99 -2.92
CA TYR A 149 -12.74 -13.48 -4.08
C TYR A 149 -11.97 -13.31 -5.41
N GLY A 150 -10.74 -12.80 -5.39
CA GLY A 150 -9.98 -12.48 -6.59
C GLY A 150 -10.43 -11.21 -7.31
N ASN A 151 -11.40 -10.50 -6.76
CA ASN A 151 -11.88 -9.22 -7.28
C ASN A 151 -10.82 -8.13 -7.08
N GLN A 152 -10.78 -7.16 -8.01
CA GLN A 152 -9.74 -6.14 -8.07
C GLN A 152 -10.30 -4.72 -8.09
N SER A 153 -9.47 -3.77 -7.65
CA SER A 153 -9.71 -2.35 -7.85
C SER A 153 -8.41 -1.61 -8.11
N THR A 154 -8.49 -0.53 -8.86
CA THR A 154 -7.33 0.26 -9.22
C THR A 154 -7.63 1.73 -9.04
N PHE A 155 -6.72 2.44 -8.38
CA PHE A 155 -6.83 3.87 -8.10
C PHE A 155 -5.56 4.59 -8.55
N PHE A 156 -5.73 5.78 -9.06
CA PHE A 156 -4.64 6.69 -9.38
C PHE A 156 -4.66 7.88 -8.43
N TYR A 157 -3.54 8.16 -7.83
CA TYR A 157 -3.31 9.33 -6.99
C TYR A 157 -2.37 10.30 -7.70
N PRO A 158 -2.82 11.49 -8.12
CA PRO A 158 -1.97 12.48 -8.81
C PRO A 158 -0.93 13.11 -7.89
N CYS A 159 -1.14 13.02 -6.58
CA CYS A 159 -0.25 13.51 -5.55
C CYS A 159 -0.50 12.75 -4.25
N ASN A 160 0.24 13.10 -3.18
CA ASN A 160 0.07 12.47 -1.89
C ASN A 160 -1.39 12.44 -1.44
N GLY A 161 -1.91 11.25 -1.11
CA GLY A 161 -3.30 10.96 -0.75
C GLY A 161 -3.85 11.65 0.50
N TYR A 162 -3.03 12.45 1.19
CA TYR A 162 -3.47 13.27 2.33
C TYR A 162 -4.48 14.37 1.97
N LEU A 163 -4.65 14.66 0.70
CA LEU A 163 -5.58 15.71 0.27
C LEU A 163 -7.05 15.28 0.31
N GLY A 164 -7.34 14.10 0.84
CA GLY A 164 -8.69 13.57 0.97
C GLY A 164 -9.30 13.09 -0.36
N ILE A 165 -10.43 12.44 -0.29
CA ILE A 165 -11.27 12.15 -1.45
C ILE A 165 -11.91 13.49 -1.87
N PRO A 166 -11.74 13.93 -3.09
CA PRO A 166 -11.47 13.25 -4.35
C PRO A 166 -10.01 13.28 -4.84
N SER A 167 -9.02 13.08 -4.00
CA SER A 167 -7.62 13.10 -4.41
C SER A 167 -7.19 11.86 -5.21
N CYS A 168 -7.99 10.81 -5.24
CA CYS A 168 -7.79 9.64 -6.08
C CYS A 168 -8.91 9.51 -7.11
N TRP A 169 -8.59 8.84 -8.21
CA TRP A 169 -9.55 8.44 -9.21
C TRP A 169 -9.54 6.93 -9.35
N ALA A 170 -10.74 6.34 -9.31
CA ALA A 170 -10.89 4.97 -9.76
C ALA A 170 -10.43 4.91 -11.22
N THR A 171 -9.43 4.09 -11.50
CA THR A 171 -8.94 3.84 -12.85
C THR A 171 -9.25 2.40 -13.20
N ASN A 172 -9.49 2.13 -14.48
CA ASN A 172 -9.54 0.77 -14.95
C ASN A 172 -8.19 0.48 -15.60
N MET A 173 -7.28 -0.16 -14.86
CA MET A 173 -5.99 -0.59 -15.42
C MET A 173 -6.24 -1.77 -16.35
N GLU A 174 -6.46 -1.45 -17.63
CA GLU A 174 -6.73 -2.45 -18.66
C GLU A 174 -5.61 -3.47 -18.73
N GLY A 175 -5.98 -4.76 -18.77
CA GLY A 175 -5.03 -5.87 -18.83
C GLY A 175 -4.51 -6.35 -17.48
N MET A 176 -4.83 -5.67 -16.37
CA MET A 176 -4.55 -6.20 -15.04
C MET A 176 -5.37 -7.46 -14.78
N LYS A 177 -4.72 -8.47 -14.20
CA LYS A 177 -5.36 -9.74 -13.82
C LYS A 177 -5.11 -10.00 -12.36
N THR A 178 -6.12 -10.54 -11.68
CA THR A 178 -6.02 -10.99 -10.29
C THR A 178 -6.75 -12.29 -10.11
N ALA A 179 -6.25 -13.12 -9.22
CA ALA A 179 -6.94 -14.29 -8.71
C ALA A 179 -6.59 -14.47 -7.22
N ALA A 180 -7.45 -15.15 -6.49
CA ALA A 180 -7.20 -15.52 -5.11
C ALA A 180 -7.65 -16.97 -4.86
N HIS A 181 -6.99 -17.62 -3.92
CA HIS A 181 -7.34 -18.94 -3.43
C HIS A 181 -7.44 -18.91 -1.90
N VAL A 182 -8.51 -19.49 -1.36
CA VAL A 182 -8.79 -19.50 0.07
C VAL A 182 -8.61 -20.91 0.61
N TYR A 183 -7.76 -21.05 1.62
CA TYR A 183 -7.58 -22.29 2.40
C TYR A 183 -8.44 -22.22 3.66
N GLY A 184 -9.72 -22.36 3.48
CA GLY A 184 -10.77 -22.17 4.47
C GLY A 184 -12.10 -21.82 3.82
N THR A 185 -12.91 -21.03 4.50
CA THR A 185 -14.25 -20.61 4.02
C THR A 185 -14.50 -19.12 4.28
N ILE A 186 -14.77 -18.36 3.23
CA ILE A 186 -15.06 -16.93 3.37
C ILE A 186 -16.38 -16.73 4.12
N ASN A 187 -16.38 -15.83 5.13
CA ASN A 187 -17.53 -15.42 5.92
C ASN A 187 -18.15 -16.52 6.81
N ASN A 188 -17.45 -17.61 7.05
CA ASN A 188 -17.88 -18.61 8.01
C ASN A 188 -17.20 -18.40 9.38
N ARG A 189 -17.95 -18.02 10.39
CA ARG A 189 -17.45 -17.73 11.74
C ARG A 189 -17.42 -18.96 12.67
N THR A 190 -17.74 -20.14 12.13
CA THR A 190 -17.85 -21.37 12.92
C THR A 190 -16.68 -22.31 12.75
N ASP A 191 -15.81 -22.05 11.81
CA ASP A 191 -14.55 -22.75 11.56
C ASP A 191 -13.35 -21.83 11.81
N ILE A 192 -12.16 -22.36 11.59
CA ILE A 192 -10.90 -21.64 11.65
C ILE A 192 -10.23 -21.83 10.30
N ASP A 193 -10.01 -20.73 9.62
CA ASP A 193 -9.30 -20.71 8.35
C ASP A 193 -7.79 -20.84 8.54
N ASP A 194 -7.08 -21.19 7.50
CA ASP A 194 -5.61 -21.27 7.51
C ASP A 194 -4.97 -20.02 6.89
N CYS A 195 -5.32 -19.73 5.65
CA CYS A 195 -4.78 -18.58 4.93
C CYS A 195 -5.58 -18.31 3.65
N TRP A 196 -5.27 -17.19 3.02
CA TRP A 196 -5.59 -17.00 1.61
C TRP A 196 -4.37 -16.49 0.85
N THR A 197 -4.33 -16.81 -0.43
CA THR A 197 -3.28 -16.40 -1.35
C THR A 197 -3.88 -15.62 -2.50
N ALA A 198 -3.09 -14.75 -3.09
CA ALA A 198 -3.50 -14.01 -4.28
C ALA A 198 -2.33 -13.78 -5.22
N GLU A 199 -2.66 -13.67 -6.49
CA GLU A 199 -1.74 -13.30 -7.53
C GLU A 199 -2.28 -12.13 -8.32
N MET A 200 -1.38 -11.21 -8.66
CA MET A 200 -1.67 -10.06 -9.49
C MET A 200 -0.69 -10.04 -10.67
N ALA A 201 -1.19 -9.85 -11.90
CA ALA A 201 -0.37 -9.52 -13.06
C ALA A 201 -0.71 -8.09 -13.51
N ILE A 202 0.24 -7.20 -13.31
CA ILE A 202 0.12 -5.75 -13.55
C ILE A 202 0.81 -5.44 -14.88
N PRO A 203 0.08 -4.95 -15.90
CA PRO A 203 0.63 -4.80 -17.24
C PRO A 203 1.69 -3.71 -17.31
N LEU A 204 2.91 -4.04 -17.74
CA LEU A 204 4.01 -3.07 -17.88
C LEU A 204 3.72 -2.04 -18.99
N GLU A 205 2.96 -2.44 -20.00
CA GLU A 205 2.52 -1.54 -21.09
C GLU A 205 1.72 -0.35 -20.54
N PHE A 206 0.99 -0.52 -19.45
CA PHE A 206 0.26 0.56 -18.81
C PHE A 206 1.20 1.69 -18.39
N PHE A 207 2.29 1.37 -17.69
CA PHE A 207 3.27 2.36 -17.25
C PHE A 207 4.06 2.96 -18.42
N ALA A 208 4.35 2.15 -19.44
CA ALA A 208 5.04 2.62 -20.64
C ALA A 208 4.20 3.66 -21.41
N LYS A 209 2.89 3.48 -21.50
CA LYS A 209 1.95 4.45 -22.09
C LYS A 209 1.91 5.79 -21.33
N GLU A 210 2.10 5.74 -20.02
CA GLU A 210 2.25 6.94 -19.18
C GLU A 210 3.65 7.60 -19.31
N GLY A 211 4.51 7.05 -20.16
CA GLY A 211 5.85 7.56 -20.41
C GLY A 211 6.89 7.20 -19.35
N ILE A 212 6.56 6.28 -18.44
CA ILE A 212 7.44 5.86 -17.34
C ILE A 212 7.48 4.32 -17.32
N PRO A 213 8.32 3.67 -18.15
CA PRO A 213 8.36 2.22 -18.21
C PRO A 213 8.87 1.60 -16.88
N PHE A 214 8.27 0.49 -16.49
CA PHE A 214 8.73 -0.29 -15.34
C PHE A 214 9.76 -1.31 -15.79
N GLU A 215 11.03 -0.92 -15.81
CA GLU A 215 12.13 -1.70 -16.37
C GLU A 215 13.48 -1.39 -15.69
N PRO A 216 14.51 -2.24 -15.85
CA PRO A 216 15.86 -1.95 -15.38
C PRO A 216 16.39 -0.61 -15.91
N GLY A 217 16.99 0.17 -15.00
CA GLY A 217 17.47 1.53 -15.31
C GLY A 217 16.48 2.65 -14.97
N GLN A 218 15.21 2.30 -14.73
CA GLN A 218 14.21 3.20 -14.15
C GLN A 218 14.11 3.01 -12.64
N GLU A 219 13.89 4.11 -11.92
CA GLU A 219 13.78 4.07 -10.46
C GLU A 219 12.30 4.03 -10.03
N TRP A 220 11.92 2.95 -9.39
CA TRP A 220 10.58 2.72 -8.86
C TRP A 220 10.62 2.48 -7.36
N SER A 221 9.48 2.68 -6.72
CA SER A 221 9.23 2.30 -5.34
C SER A 221 7.93 1.51 -5.25
N ILE A 222 7.90 0.52 -4.38
CA ILE A 222 6.74 -0.35 -4.17
C ILE A 222 6.48 -0.54 -2.68
N MET A 223 5.24 -0.71 -2.33
CA MET A 223 4.80 -1.16 -1.02
C MET A 223 3.64 -2.13 -1.18
N THR A 224 3.63 -3.22 -0.41
CA THR A 224 2.46 -4.08 -0.27
C THR A 224 1.94 -3.97 1.14
N ALA A 225 0.64 -3.80 1.28
CA ALA A 225 -0.04 -3.66 2.55
C ALA A 225 -1.18 -4.66 2.68
N ARG A 226 -1.56 -4.95 3.91
CA ARG A 226 -2.72 -5.75 4.27
C ARG A 226 -3.65 -4.94 5.13
N TYR A 227 -4.92 -4.98 4.77
CA TYR A 227 -6.04 -4.58 5.58
C TYR A 227 -6.75 -5.85 6.06
N ASN A 228 -6.68 -6.15 7.34
CA ASN A 228 -7.23 -7.37 7.93
C ASN A 228 -8.28 -7.01 9.00
N PRO A 229 -9.54 -6.78 8.61
CA PRO A 229 -10.66 -6.69 9.53
C PRO A 229 -11.03 -8.09 10.06
N SER A 230 -11.75 -8.14 11.11
CA SER A 230 -12.36 -9.36 11.62
C SER A 230 -13.75 -9.03 12.15
N ALA A 231 -14.69 -9.93 11.98
CA ALA A 231 -16.03 -9.77 12.54
C ALA A 231 -16.07 -10.13 14.04
N THR A 232 -15.10 -10.91 14.51
CA THR A 232 -15.01 -11.38 15.90
C THR A 232 -14.01 -10.59 16.73
N ARG A 233 -12.99 -9.98 16.10
CA ARG A 233 -12.02 -9.12 16.77
C ARG A 233 -12.50 -7.68 16.83
N PRO A 234 -12.39 -6.99 17.96
CA PRO A 234 -12.81 -5.58 18.10
C PRO A 234 -11.84 -4.59 17.43
N TYR A 235 -10.81 -5.07 16.75
CA TYR A 235 -9.79 -4.25 16.09
C TYR A 235 -9.38 -4.88 14.77
N ARG A 236 -8.91 -4.04 13.86
CA ARG A 236 -8.32 -4.44 12.58
C ARG A 236 -6.82 -4.57 12.73
N GLN A 237 -6.23 -5.50 12.00
CA GLN A 237 -4.77 -5.58 11.89
C GLN A 237 -4.32 -4.90 10.59
N TYR A 238 -3.20 -4.25 10.67
CA TYR A 238 -2.56 -3.55 9.55
C TYR A 238 -1.12 -3.96 9.48
N SER A 239 -0.65 -4.26 8.28
CA SER A 239 0.75 -4.61 8.05
C SER A 239 1.20 -4.16 6.67
N SER A 240 2.51 -4.04 6.47
CA SER A 240 3.08 -3.69 5.19
C SER A 240 4.52 -4.14 5.02
N TYR A 241 4.93 -4.31 3.77
CA TYR A 241 6.31 -4.39 3.37
C TYR A 241 6.61 -3.31 2.30
N PRO A 242 7.59 -2.43 2.54
CA PRO A 242 8.28 -2.22 3.82
C PRO A 242 7.32 -1.87 4.96
N LYS A 243 7.71 -2.19 6.19
CA LYS A 243 6.92 -1.83 7.37
C LYS A 243 6.83 -0.31 7.50
N MET A 244 5.61 0.21 7.47
CA MET A 244 5.35 1.62 7.68
C MET A 244 5.58 2.03 9.15
N PRO A 245 6.19 3.19 9.41
CA PRO A 245 6.47 3.65 10.78
C PRO A 245 5.20 3.97 11.57
N VAL A 246 4.13 4.35 10.87
CA VAL A 246 2.81 4.66 11.42
C VAL A 246 1.74 4.17 10.46
N LEU A 247 0.51 4.00 10.92
CA LEU A 247 -0.61 3.64 10.07
C LEU A 247 -0.98 4.81 9.14
N SER A 248 -0.33 4.82 7.99
CA SER A 248 -0.65 5.69 6.87
C SER A 248 0.01 5.11 5.62
N TYR A 249 -0.76 4.41 4.79
CA TYR A 249 -0.23 3.80 3.57
C TYR A 249 0.14 4.82 2.48
N HIS A 250 -0.29 6.07 2.64
CA HIS A 250 0.03 7.17 1.71
C HIS A 250 1.29 7.97 2.08
N LEU A 251 2.13 7.47 3.00
CA LEU A 251 3.48 7.99 3.24
C LEU A 251 4.42 7.52 2.12
N ILE A 252 4.29 8.13 0.96
CA ILE A 252 4.97 7.71 -0.28
C ILE A 252 6.51 7.72 -0.19
N GLU A 253 7.07 8.47 0.74
CA GLU A 253 8.49 8.51 1.06
C GLU A 253 9.00 7.26 1.79
N CYS A 254 8.07 6.42 2.28
CA CYS A 254 8.37 5.19 3.02
C CYS A 254 8.27 3.94 2.13
N TYR A 255 7.94 4.06 0.85
CA TYR A 255 7.90 2.92 -0.06
C TYR A 255 9.31 2.41 -0.34
N GLY A 256 9.46 1.09 -0.43
CA GLY A 256 10.74 0.43 -0.70
C GLY A 256 11.21 0.66 -2.14
N PRO A 257 12.48 1.01 -2.35
CA PRO A 257 13.05 1.02 -3.69
C PRO A 257 12.96 -0.35 -4.35
N VAL A 258 12.74 -0.37 -5.67
CA VAL A 258 12.72 -1.59 -6.49
C VAL A 258 14.12 -1.90 -6.99
N ASP A 259 14.57 -3.13 -6.78
CA ASP A 259 15.79 -3.69 -7.37
C ASP A 259 15.41 -4.74 -8.41
N PHE A 260 15.66 -4.46 -9.68
CA PHE A 260 15.47 -5.42 -10.76
C PHE A 260 16.61 -6.43 -10.80
N LYS A 261 16.29 -7.72 -10.79
CA LYS A 261 17.25 -8.83 -10.87
C LYS A 261 16.84 -9.90 -11.88
#